data_2364fe98fa07cacaea0b63a395c8bd5c
#
_entry.id   2364fe98fa07cacaea0b63a395c8bd5c
#
_cell.length_a   1.000
_cell.length_b   1.000
_cell.length_c   1.000
_cell.angle_alpha   90.00
_cell.angle_beta   90.00
_cell.angle_gamma   90.00
#
_symmetry.space_group_name_H-M   'P 1'
#
loop_
_entity.id
_entity.type
_entity.pdbx_description
1 polymer ?
#
loop_
_entity_poly.entity_id
_entity_poly.type
_entity_poly.pdbx_seq_one_letter_code
_entity_poly.pdbx_strand_id
1 'polypeptide(L)'
;MSTFEKKLKDWIIPRLPPSVETYHLTFMTVPCILATLAIGFLARRDISWLHALSLLVFIQYICDLLDGELGRRRRTGLIRWGYYSDHFLDYVFVGTIITAYYMAVPPTYQVHVFLMMVIVGGFFVSTYLEHGATGEFIMSEYGFGPTEARLFFILFNTFFASTGKILLGRFAPFALALLVAAVIITAYRKQRRLWKMDLNSLPDSILSHPFQKGIIIFSILLLVYVIFTIL
;
A
#
# COMPACT_ATOMS: atom_id res chain seq x y z
N MET A 1 -4.08 6.79 15.17
CA MET A 1 -5.30 7.47 14.68
C MET A 1 -5.19 8.95 15.02
N SER A 2 -5.24 9.82 14.02
CA SER A 2 -5.13 11.26 14.24
C SER A 2 -6.39 11.84 14.90
N THR A 3 -6.24 12.95 15.64
CA THR A 3 -7.38 13.67 16.24
C THR A 3 -8.38 14.15 15.18
N PHE A 4 -7.88 14.44 13.98
CA PHE A 4 -8.69 14.85 12.84
C PHE A 4 -9.58 13.71 12.32
N GLU A 5 -9.04 12.51 12.11
CA GLU A 5 -9.80 11.35 11.67
C GLU A 5 -10.93 11.00 12.65
N LYS A 6 -10.64 11.09 13.97
CA LYS A 6 -11.66 10.86 14.98
C LYS A 6 -12.82 11.85 14.85
N LYS A 7 -12.51 13.16 14.75
CA LYS A 7 -13.54 14.20 14.57
C LYS A 7 -14.36 13.99 13.29
N LEU A 8 -13.69 13.58 12.21
CA LEU A 8 -14.34 13.33 10.91
C LEU A 8 -15.33 12.16 11.01
N LYS A 9 -14.92 11.05 11.64
CA LYS A 9 -15.78 9.89 11.91
C LYS A 9 -17.00 10.28 12.78
N ASP A 10 -16.76 11.02 13.85
CA ASP A 10 -17.81 11.47 14.76
C ASP A 10 -18.82 12.40 14.11
N TRP A 11 -18.39 13.14 13.07
CA TRP A 11 -19.26 14.04 12.33
C TRP A 11 -20.03 13.33 11.21
N ILE A 12 -19.40 12.41 10.45
CA ILE A 12 -20.01 11.78 9.26
C ILE A 12 -20.94 10.62 9.67
N ILE A 13 -20.47 9.69 10.52
CA ILE A 13 -21.18 8.42 10.77
C ILE A 13 -22.61 8.61 11.27
N PRO A 14 -22.90 9.55 12.20
CA PRO A 14 -24.28 9.78 12.64
C PRO A 14 -25.23 10.29 11.55
N ARG A 15 -24.67 10.84 10.46
CA ARG A 15 -25.42 11.41 9.33
C ARG A 15 -25.64 10.41 8.20
N LEU A 16 -24.97 9.26 8.23
CA LEU A 16 -25.17 8.22 7.23
C LEU A 16 -26.57 7.58 7.39
N PRO A 17 -27.32 7.44 6.28
CA PRO A 17 -28.63 6.78 6.30
C PRO A 17 -28.50 5.37 6.89
N PRO A 18 -29.58 4.86 7.57
CA PRO A 18 -29.59 3.50 8.10
C PRO A 18 -29.37 2.41 7.04
N SER A 19 -29.73 2.70 5.78
CA SER A 19 -29.54 1.79 4.63
C SER A 19 -28.10 1.64 4.16
N VAL A 20 -27.17 2.52 4.59
CA VAL A 20 -25.74 2.42 4.26
C VAL A 20 -25.06 1.50 5.24
N GLU A 21 -24.67 0.33 4.81
CA GLU A 21 -23.92 -0.67 5.57
C GLU A 21 -22.42 -0.63 5.26
N THR A 22 -21.61 -1.26 6.14
CA THR A 22 -20.14 -1.34 6.00
C THR A 22 -19.71 -1.79 4.59
N TYR A 23 -20.32 -2.86 4.08
CA TYR A 23 -19.96 -3.42 2.77
C TYR A 23 -20.22 -2.47 1.60
N HIS A 24 -21.17 -1.53 1.71
CA HIS A 24 -21.36 -0.51 0.68
C HIS A 24 -20.14 0.40 0.58
N LEU A 25 -19.56 0.78 1.73
CA LEU A 25 -18.37 1.63 1.79
C LEU A 25 -17.13 0.89 1.27
N THR A 26 -16.94 -0.36 1.69
CA THR A 26 -15.86 -1.22 1.20
C THR A 26 -15.95 -1.41 -0.32
N PHE A 27 -17.15 -1.69 -0.86
CA PHE A 27 -17.36 -1.85 -2.30
C PHE A 27 -17.23 -0.56 -3.11
N MET A 28 -17.29 0.63 -2.49
CA MET A 28 -16.98 1.88 -3.19
C MET A 28 -15.55 1.94 -3.72
N THR A 29 -14.65 1.10 -3.22
CA THR A 29 -13.31 0.95 -3.79
C THR A 29 -13.35 0.39 -5.22
N VAL A 30 -14.34 -0.45 -5.58
CA VAL A 30 -14.44 -1.03 -6.93
C VAL A 30 -14.65 0.03 -8.02
N PRO A 31 -15.65 0.93 -7.95
CA PRO A 31 -15.76 2.01 -8.92
C PRO A 31 -14.55 2.96 -8.90
N CYS A 32 -13.88 3.16 -7.75
CA CYS A 32 -12.62 3.91 -7.70
C CYS A 32 -11.51 3.21 -8.50
N ILE A 33 -11.39 1.89 -8.42
CA ILE A 33 -10.45 1.08 -9.22
C ILE A 33 -10.71 1.28 -10.72
N LEU A 34 -11.95 1.12 -11.16
CA LEU A 34 -12.32 1.26 -12.56
C LEU A 34 -12.07 2.69 -13.07
N ALA A 35 -12.44 3.69 -12.28
CA ALA A 35 -12.19 5.09 -12.62
C ALA A 35 -10.68 5.42 -12.66
N THR A 36 -9.88 4.82 -11.78
CA THR A 36 -8.41 4.98 -11.78
C THR A 36 -7.81 4.41 -13.08
N LEU A 37 -8.25 3.26 -13.56
CA LEU A 37 -7.80 2.72 -14.86
C LEU A 37 -8.17 3.64 -16.01
N ALA A 38 -9.40 4.16 -16.03
CA ALA A 38 -9.84 5.12 -17.04
C ALA A 38 -8.99 6.41 -17.01
N ILE A 39 -8.71 6.94 -15.82
CA ILE A 39 -7.84 8.10 -15.64
C ILE A 39 -6.41 7.80 -16.12
N GLY A 40 -5.85 6.64 -15.81
CA GLY A 40 -4.53 6.23 -16.31
C GLY A 40 -4.47 6.25 -17.85
N PHE A 41 -5.52 5.78 -18.51
CA PHE A 41 -5.64 5.84 -19.96
C PHE A 41 -5.70 7.28 -20.49
N LEU A 42 -6.42 8.17 -19.84
CA LEU A 42 -6.53 9.59 -20.20
C LEU A 42 -5.21 10.34 -19.93
N ALA A 43 -4.53 10.01 -18.84
CA ALA A 43 -3.24 10.60 -18.45
C ALA A 43 -2.11 10.32 -19.47
N ARG A 44 -2.24 9.31 -20.31
CA ARG A 44 -1.33 9.09 -21.46
C ARG A 44 -1.31 10.31 -22.40
N ARG A 45 -2.45 10.97 -22.57
CA ARG A 45 -2.59 12.14 -23.45
C ARG A 45 -2.31 13.43 -22.69
N ASP A 46 -2.93 13.59 -21.53
CA ASP A 46 -2.85 14.77 -20.71
C ASP A 46 -2.63 14.39 -19.23
N ILE A 47 -1.44 14.68 -18.73
CA ILE A 47 -1.00 14.35 -17.36
C ILE A 47 -1.85 15.06 -16.30
N SER A 48 -2.55 16.14 -16.63
CA SER A 48 -3.41 16.89 -15.70
C SER A 48 -4.53 16.01 -15.11
N TRP A 49 -4.87 14.88 -15.76
CA TRP A 49 -5.80 13.88 -15.22
C TRP A 49 -5.36 13.26 -13.89
N LEU A 50 -4.08 13.42 -13.50
CA LEU A 50 -3.63 13.04 -12.17
C LEU A 50 -4.30 13.85 -11.04
N HIS A 51 -4.84 15.03 -11.31
CA HIS A 51 -5.68 15.73 -10.33
C HIS A 51 -6.97 14.95 -10.01
N ALA A 52 -7.58 14.35 -11.04
CA ALA A 52 -8.75 13.48 -10.85
C ALA A 52 -8.38 12.20 -10.09
N LEU A 53 -7.17 11.67 -10.30
CA LEU A 53 -6.65 10.55 -9.51
C LEU A 53 -6.49 10.93 -8.03
N SER A 54 -6.00 12.14 -7.72
CA SER A 54 -5.95 12.65 -6.34
C SER A 54 -7.33 12.65 -5.68
N LEU A 55 -8.36 13.09 -6.42
CA LEU A 55 -9.73 13.08 -5.93
C LEU A 55 -10.23 11.65 -5.63
N LEU A 56 -9.95 10.69 -6.51
CA LEU A 56 -10.32 9.27 -6.28
C LEU A 56 -9.61 8.68 -5.06
N VAL A 57 -8.31 8.96 -4.88
CA VAL A 57 -7.56 8.54 -3.69
C VAL A 57 -8.19 9.13 -2.42
N PHE A 58 -8.62 10.39 -2.47
CA PHE A 58 -9.30 11.02 -1.34
C PHE A 58 -10.68 10.40 -1.06
N ILE A 59 -11.48 10.12 -2.10
CA ILE A 59 -12.80 9.48 -1.95
C ILE A 59 -12.63 8.09 -1.33
N GLN A 60 -11.71 7.28 -1.87
CA GLN A 60 -11.44 5.94 -1.34
C GLN A 60 -10.97 6.02 0.12
N TYR A 61 -10.08 6.96 0.45
CA TYR A 61 -9.64 7.18 1.83
C TYR A 61 -10.81 7.45 2.78
N ILE A 62 -11.78 8.28 2.39
CA ILE A 62 -12.94 8.56 3.24
C ILE A 62 -13.81 7.32 3.41
N CYS A 63 -14.05 6.55 2.35
CA CYS A 63 -14.84 5.31 2.44
C CYS A 63 -14.19 4.29 3.38
N ASP A 64 -12.90 4.04 3.22
CA ASP A 64 -12.08 3.15 4.05
C ASP A 64 -12.02 3.60 5.51
N LEU A 65 -11.87 4.90 5.73
CA LEU A 65 -11.88 5.47 7.07
C LEU A 65 -13.20 5.23 7.83
N LEU A 66 -14.31 5.16 7.11
CA LEU A 66 -15.66 5.09 7.69
C LEU A 66 -16.16 3.66 7.82
N ASP A 67 -15.79 2.72 6.95
CA ASP A 67 -16.41 1.39 6.88
C ASP A 67 -16.25 0.58 8.15
N GLY A 68 -15.02 0.39 8.63
CA GLY A 68 -14.75 -0.34 9.86
C GLY A 68 -15.35 0.33 11.13
N GLU A 69 -15.39 1.66 11.19
CA GLU A 69 -15.99 2.39 12.30
C GLU A 69 -17.52 2.30 12.28
N LEU A 70 -18.13 2.36 11.08
CA LEU A 70 -19.57 2.19 10.91
C LEU A 70 -20.02 0.82 11.43
N GLY A 71 -19.29 -0.26 11.04
CA GLY A 71 -19.57 -1.62 11.49
C GLY A 71 -19.47 -1.77 13.00
N ARG A 72 -18.45 -1.16 13.63
CA ARG A 72 -18.28 -1.17 15.09
C ARG A 72 -19.44 -0.45 15.81
N ARG A 73 -19.80 0.75 15.37
CA ARG A 73 -20.85 1.56 16.01
C ARG A 73 -22.25 0.95 15.88
N ARG A 74 -22.54 0.34 14.71
CA ARG A 74 -23.83 -0.30 14.46
C ARG A 74 -23.90 -1.75 14.92
N ARG A 75 -22.77 -2.37 15.30
CA ARG A 75 -22.65 -3.80 15.63
C ARG A 75 -23.10 -4.72 14.47
N THR A 76 -22.93 -4.26 13.24
CA THR A 76 -23.30 -4.98 12.00
C THR A 76 -22.07 -5.42 11.21
N GLY A 77 -20.86 -5.25 11.76
CA GLY A 77 -19.61 -5.52 11.05
C GLY A 77 -19.42 -7.00 10.73
N LEU A 78 -19.20 -7.29 9.45
CA LEU A 78 -18.78 -8.61 8.95
C LEU A 78 -17.27 -8.72 9.13
N ILE A 79 -16.79 -9.02 10.35
CA ILE A 79 -15.39 -8.86 10.75
C ILE A 79 -14.42 -9.62 9.83
N ARG A 80 -14.67 -10.91 9.56
CA ARG A 80 -13.76 -11.72 8.70
C ARG A 80 -13.85 -11.33 7.24
N TRP A 81 -15.06 -11.14 6.75
CA TRP A 81 -15.31 -10.71 5.38
C TRP A 81 -14.77 -9.30 5.15
N GLY A 82 -15.03 -8.37 6.05
CA GLY A 82 -14.55 -7.00 6.00
C GLY A 82 -13.02 -6.95 5.97
N TYR A 83 -12.34 -7.65 6.89
CA TYR A 83 -10.90 -7.75 6.90
C TYR A 83 -10.33 -8.22 5.55
N TYR A 84 -10.88 -9.30 4.99
CA TYR A 84 -10.40 -9.83 3.72
C TYR A 84 -10.67 -8.86 2.56
N SER A 85 -11.92 -8.39 2.44
CA SER A 85 -12.35 -7.57 1.29
C SER A 85 -11.67 -6.21 1.27
N ASP A 86 -11.57 -5.55 2.42
CA ASP A 86 -10.91 -4.27 2.59
C ASP A 86 -9.44 -4.34 2.17
N HIS A 87 -8.68 -5.23 2.76
CA HIS A 87 -7.25 -5.34 2.47
C HIS A 87 -6.95 -5.85 1.06
N PHE A 88 -7.80 -6.73 0.51
CA PHE A 88 -7.67 -7.18 -0.86
C PHE A 88 -7.94 -6.04 -1.86
N LEU A 89 -9.02 -5.28 -1.64
CA LEU A 89 -9.36 -4.14 -2.50
C LEU A 89 -8.36 -3.00 -2.38
N ASP A 90 -7.81 -2.75 -1.19
CA ASP A 90 -6.71 -1.79 -0.98
C ASP A 90 -5.48 -2.15 -1.83
N TYR A 91 -5.07 -3.42 -1.82
CA TYR A 91 -3.98 -3.89 -2.68
C TYR A 91 -4.29 -3.68 -4.17
N VAL A 92 -5.50 -4.06 -4.61
CA VAL A 92 -5.92 -3.87 -6.02
C VAL A 92 -5.96 -2.39 -6.38
N PHE A 93 -6.45 -1.53 -5.49
CA PHE A 93 -6.50 -0.09 -5.70
C PHE A 93 -5.10 0.53 -5.84
N VAL A 94 -4.17 0.20 -4.94
CA VAL A 94 -2.77 0.65 -5.04
C VAL A 94 -2.12 0.14 -6.32
N GLY A 95 -2.31 -1.13 -6.68
CA GLY A 95 -1.84 -1.69 -7.95
C GLY A 95 -2.38 -0.94 -9.16
N THR A 96 -3.65 -0.50 -9.09
CA THR A 96 -4.29 0.28 -10.16
C THR A 96 -3.72 1.70 -10.27
N ILE A 97 -3.38 2.34 -9.15
CA ILE A 97 -2.70 3.64 -9.14
C ILE A 97 -1.33 3.52 -9.83
N ILE A 98 -0.56 2.49 -9.50
CA ILE A 98 0.74 2.25 -10.14
C ILE A 98 0.57 1.94 -11.64
N THR A 99 -0.49 1.20 -12.01
CA THR A 99 -0.84 0.95 -13.42
C THR A 99 -1.18 2.25 -14.14
N ALA A 100 -1.90 3.19 -13.50
CA ALA A 100 -2.16 4.50 -14.08
C ALA A 100 -0.85 5.29 -14.32
N TYR A 101 0.12 5.24 -13.41
CA TYR A 101 1.44 5.82 -13.64
C TYR A 101 2.20 5.12 -14.77
N TYR A 102 2.14 3.78 -14.85
CA TYR A 102 2.73 3.03 -15.95
C TYR A 102 2.21 3.50 -17.31
N MET A 103 0.91 3.76 -17.40
CA MET A 103 0.29 4.28 -18.62
C MET A 103 0.70 5.73 -18.92
N ALA A 104 0.91 6.56 -17.89
CA ALA A 104 1.19 7.99 -18.01
C ALA A 104 2.65 8.31 -18.37
N VAL A 105 3.61 7.51 -17.89
CA VAL A 105 5.05 7.75 -18.12
C VAL A 105 5.46 7.42 -19.55
N PRO A 106 6.56 8.05 -20.08
CA PRO A 106 7.16 7.64 -21.33
C PRO A 106 7.62 6.17 -21.32
N PRO A 107 7.63 5.47 -22.46
CA PRO A 107 8.01 4.04 -22.56
C PRO A 107 9.34 3.69 -21.90
N THR A 108 10.33 4.57 -21.98
CA THR A 108 11.67 4.43 -21.37
C THR A 108 11.60 4.19 -19.85
N TYR A 109 10.55 4.66 -19.17
CA TYR A 109 10.42 4.57 -17.71
C TYR A 109 9.40 3.51 -17.27
N GLN A 110 8.70 2.87 -18.18
CA GLN A 110 7.63 1.91 -17.85
C GLN A 110 8.15 0.71 -17.07
N VAL A 111 9.37 0.23 -17.38
CA VAL A 111 9.99 -0.88 -16.63
C VAL A 111 10.18 -0.54 -15.15
N HIS A 112 10.56 0.70 -14.82
CA HIS A 112 10.73 1.12 -13.43
C HIS A 112 9.39 1.11 -12.67
N VAL A 113 8.33 1.59 -13.32
CA VAL A 113 6.98 1.59 -12.70
C VAL A 113 6.43 0.17 -12.56
N PHE A 114 6.68 -0.71 -13.53
CA PHE A 114 6.34 -2.14 -13.42
C PHE A 114 7.05 -2.79 -12.23
N LEU A 115 8.34 -2.54 -12.05
CA LEU A 115 9.10 -3.05 -10.91
C LEU A 115 8.58 -2.51 -9.58
N MET A 116 8.13 -1.23 -9.52
CA MET A 116 7.47 -0.70 -8.33
C MET A 116 6.24 -1.52 -7.96
N MET A 117 5.41 -1.92 -8.94
CA MET A 117 4.23 -2.74 -8.68
C MET A 117 4.62 -4.09 -8.07
N VAL A 118 5.66 -4.74 -8.57
CA VAL A 118 6.17 -6.02 -8.02
C VAL A 118 6.66 -5.83 -6.57
N ILE A 119 7.42 -4.76 -6.30
CA ILE A 119 7.96 -4.48 -4.97
C ILE A 119 6.85 -4.14 -3.97
N VAL A 120 5.86 -3.34 -4.38
CA VAL A 120 4.67 -3.05 -3.54
C VAL A 120 3.87 -4.31 -3.26
N GLY A 121 3.69 -5.18 -4.26
CA GLY A 121 3.07 -6.50 -4.06
C GLY A 121 3.81 -7.33 -3.01
N GLY A 122 5.14 -7.37 -3.09
CA GLY A 122 6.00 -8.02 -2.11
C GLY A 122 5.84 -7.45 -0.69
N PHE A 123 5.68 -6.13 -0.55
CA PHE A 123 5.40 -5.49 0.74
C PHE A 123 4.06 -5.96 1.34
N PHE A 124 2.99 -5.97 0.55
CA PHE A 124 1.69 -6.47 1.00
C PHE A 124 1.76 -7.94 1.42
N VAL A 125 2.36 -8.80 0.57
CA VAL A 125 2.57 -10.22 0.88
C VAL A 125 3.36 -10.39 2.18
N SER A 126 4.46 -9.67 2.37
CA SER A 126 5.25 -9.70 3.60
C SER A 126 4.45 -9.32 4.84
N THR A 127 3.54 -8.34 4.72
CA THR A 127 2.67 -7.90 5.82
C THR A 127 1.63 -8.97 6.18
N TYR A 128 1.02 -9.60 5.18
CA TYR A 128 0.05 -10.69 5.40
C TYR A 128 0.70 -11.95 5.94
N LEU A 129 1.92 -12.27 5.51
CA LEU A 129 2.68 -13.41 6.06
C LEU A 129 3.06 -13.17 7.52
N GLU A 130 3.48 -11.95 7.89
CA GLU A 130 3.74 -11.59 9.29
C GLU A 130 2.47 -11.74 10.13
N HIS A 131 1.32 -11.24 9.63
CA HIS A 131 0.04 -11.44 10.31
C HIS A 131 -0.33 -12.92 10.47
N GLY A 132 -0.15 -13.72 9.41
CA GLY A 132 -0.38 -15.17 9.46
C GLY A 132 0.50 -15.90 10.48
N ALA A 133 1.73 -15.42 10.68
CA ALA A 133 2.69 -16.01 11.61
C ALA A 133 2.47 -15.58 13.07
N THR A 134 1.96 -14.35 13.31
CA THR A 134 1.90 -13.76 14.65
C THR A 134 0.49 -13.55 15.17
N GLY A 135 -0.51 -13.53 14.30
CA GLY A 135 -1.87 -13.07 14.61
C GLY A 135 -2.00 -11.56 14.77
N GLU A 136 -0.89 -10.81 14.67
CA GLU A 136 -0.87 -9.34 14.79
C GLU A 136 -0.78 -8.69 13.40
N PHE A 137 -1.73 -7.81 13.09
CA PHE A 137 -1.72 -7.07 11.82
C PHE A 137 -1.05 -5.70 11.99
N ILE A 138 0.14 -5.54 11.42
CA ILE A 138 0.94 -4.31 11.50
C ILE A 138 1.21 -3.80 10.08
N MET A 139 0.47 -2.78 9.66
CA MET A 139 0.65 -2.14 8.34
C MET A 139 1.43 -0.82 8.44
N SER A 140 1.57 -0.28 9.65
CA SER A 140 2.29 0.98 9.88
C SER A 140 3.72 0.71 10.32
N GLU A 141 4.68 1.22 9.56
CA GLU A 141 6.12 1.14 9.86
C GLU A 141 6.68 2.56 10.04
N TYR A 142 7.40 2.80 11.15
CA TYR A 142 8.00 4.11 11.47
C TYR A 142 7.01 5.29 11.51
N GLY A 143 5.74 5.05 11.84
CA GLY A 143 4.72 6.08 11.80
C GLY A 143 4.23 6.40 10.39
N PHE A 144 4.71 5.68 9.35
CA PHE A 144 4.20 5.75 8.00
C PHE A 144 3.21 4.60 7.78
N GLY A 145 1.96 4.94 7.61
CA GLY A 145 0.87 3.99 7.45
C GLY A 145 0.01 4.30 6.21
N PRO A 146 -1.14 3.65 6.08
CA PRO A 146 -2.04 3.84 4.93
C PRO A 146 -2.49 5.30 4.73
N THR A 147 -2.71 6.05 5.82
CA THR A 147 -3.11 7.47 5.74
C THR A 147 -2.01 8.33 5.15
N GLU A 148 -0.76 8.16 5.62
CA GLU A 148 0.40 8.89 5.12
C GLU A 148 0.68 8.53 3.66
N ALA A 149 0.52 7.26 3.28
CA ALA A 149 0.66 6.80 1.90
C ALA A 149 -0.37 7.46 0.96
N ARG A 150 -1.63 7.55 1.38
CA ARG A 150 -2.69 8.22 0.60
C ARG A 150 -2.42 9.72 0.44
N LEU A 151 -2.02 10.39 1.52
CA LEU A 151 -1.63 11.80 1.46
C LEU A 151 -0.44 12.00 0.52
N PHE A 152 0.56 11.12 0.59
CA PHE A 152 1.69 11.13 -0.34
C PHE A 152 1.23 11.01 -1.79
N PHE A 153 0.34 10.07 -2.12
CA PHE A 153 -0.20 9.93 -3.48
C PHE A 153 -0.94 11.19 -3.95
N ILE A 154 -1.72 11.83 -3.10
CA ILE A 154 -2.43 13.07 -3.44
C ILE A 154 -1.44 14.20 -3.78
N LEU A 155 -0.43 14.40 -2.92
CA LEU A 155 0.60 15.41 -3.14
C LEU A 155 1.44 15.11 -4.40
N PHE A 156 1.84 13.85 -4.57
CA PHE A 156 2.59 13.35 -5.72
C PHE A 156 1.83 13.59 -7.03
N ASN A 157 0.57 13.18 -7.10
CA ASN A 157 -0.28 13.38 -8.26
C ASN A 157 -0.43 14.87 -8.59
N THR A 158 -0.71 15.71 -7.58
CA THR A 158 -0.90 17.15 -7.76
C THR A 158 0.37 17.82 -8.29
N PHE A 159 1.52 17.44 -7.76
CA PHE A 159 2.81 17.93 -8.21
C PHE A 159 3.08 17.55 -9.67
N PHE A 160 2.94 16.28 -10.03
CA PHE A 160 3.26 15.82 -11.39
C PHE A 160 2.20 16.19 -12.42
N ALA A 161 0.95 16.36 -12.03
CA ALA A 161 -0.07 16.95 -12.90
C ALA A 161 0.31 18.36 -13.37
N SER A 162 1.00 19.13 -12.51
CA SER A 162 1.43 20.50 -12.83
C SER A 162 2.80 20.58 -13.51
N THR A 163 3.68 19.58 -13.34
CA THR A 163 5.07 19.61 -13.82
C THR A 163 5.32 18.78 -15.08
N GLY A 164 4.42 17.84 -15.38
CA GLY A 164 4.42 17.12 -16.64
C GLY A 164 5.01 15.70 -16.57
N LYS A 165 4.66 14.89 -17.57
CA LYS A 165 4.98 13.44 -17.64
C LYS A 165 6.47 13.12 -17.77
N ILE A 166 7.27 14.03 -18.33
CA ILE A 166 8.72 13.83 -18.49
C ILE A 166 9.38 13.83 -17.09
N LEU A 167 9.00 14.75 -16.24
CA LEU A 167 9.52 14.81 -14.88
C LEU A 167 9.06 13.62 -14.05
N LEU A 168 7.78 13.21 -14.19
CA LEU A 168 7.27 11.98 -13.57
C LEU A 168 8.12 10.77 -13.98
N GLY A 169 8.42 10.62 -15.27
CA GLY A 169 9.27 9.54 -15.77
C GLY A 169 10.67 9.58 -15.18
N ARG A 170 11.34 10.75 -15.19
CA ARG A 170 12.69 10.92 -14.63
C ARG A 170 12.76 10.63 -13.13
N PHE A 171 11.65 10.82 -12.42
CA PHE A 171 11.57 10.51 -11.00
C PHE A 171 11.39 9.01 -10.72
N ALA A 172 10.87 8.24 -11.69
CA ALA A 172 10.56 6.83 -11.50
C ALA A 172 11.74 5.96 -11.03
N PRO A 173 12.96 6.02 -11.60
CA PRO A 173 14.11 5.25 -11.09
C PRO A 173 14.46 5.59 -9.64
N PHE A 174 14.36 6.86 -9.27
CA PHE A 174 14.61 7.33 -7.91
C PHE A 174 13.58 6.77 -6.91
N ALA A 175 12.30 6.86 -7.28
CA ALA A 175 11.22 6.31 -6.48
C ALA A 175 11.33 4.79 -6.32
N LEU A 176 11.72 4.07 -7.39
CA LEU A 176 11.99 2.65 -7.34
C LEU A 176 13.12 2.33 -6.34
N ALA A 177 14.25 3.04 -6.42
CA ALA A 177 15.39 2.82 -5.52
C ALA A 177 15.00 3.03 -4.04
N LEU A 178 14.25 4.10 -3.75
CA LEU A 178 13.74 4.37 -2.40
C LEU A 178 12.78 3.28 -1.92
N LEU A 179 11.88 2.83 -2.79
CA LEU A 179 10.91 1.78 -2.48
C LEU A 179 11.61 0.45 -2.19
N VAL A 180 12.60 0.07 -3.00
CA VAL A 180 13.42 -1.13 -2.79
C VAL A 180 14.13 -1.05 -1.44
N ALA A 181 14.78 0.07 -1.12
CA ALA A 181 15.45 0.26 0.15
C ALA A 181 14.46 0.12 1.33
N ALA A 182 13.28 0.76 1.23
CA ALA A 182 12.25 0.67 2.25
C ALA A 182 11.77 -0.77 2.47
N VAL A 183 11.51 -1.52 1.39
CA VAL A 183 11.04 -2.91 1.49
C VAL A 183 12.13 -3.83 2.04
N ILE A 184 13.40 -3.66 1.66
CA ILE A 184 14.53 -4.43 2.23
C ILE A 184 14.63 -4.18 3.74
N ILE A 185 14.60 -2.92 4.17
CA ILE A 185 14.68 -2.56 5.59
C ILE A 185 13.51 -3.17 6.37
N THR A 186 12.29 -3.03 5.85
CA THR A 186 11.09 -3.57 6.48
C THR A 186 11.11 -5.09 6.55
N ALA A 187 11.45 -5.77 5.45
CA ALA A 187 11.56 -7.23 5.41
C ALA A 187 12.63 -7.75 6.39
N TYR A 188 13.80 -7.10 6.45
CA TYR A 188 14.85 -7.46 7.40
C TYR A 188 14.37 -7.34 8.87
N ARG A 189 13.64 -6.26 9.19
CA ARG A 189 13.14 -6.03 10.54
C ARG A 189 12.07 -7.03 10.93
N LYS A 190 11.13 -7.33 10.04
CA LYS A 190 10.09 -8.34 10.23
C LYS A 190 10.72 -9.71 10.47
N GLN A 191 11.64 -10.13 9.61
CA GLN A 191 12.37 -11.39 9.77
C GLN A 191 13.12 -11.44 11.10
N ARG A 192 13.81 -10.35 11.49
CA ARG A 192 14.53 -10.28 12.78
C ARG A 192 13.58 -10.35 13.97
N ARG A 193 12.38 -9.74 13.87
CA ARG A 193 11.35 -9.81 14.91
C ARG A 193 10.83 -11.23 15.08
N LEU A 194 10.38 -11.84 14.00
CA LEU A 194 9.87 -13.22 13.99
C LEU A 194 10.93 -14.20 14.51
N TRP A 195 12.16 -14.06 14.04
CA TRP A 195 13.29 -14.83 14.51
C TRP A 195 13.50 -14.74 16.02
N LYS A 196 13.44 -13.53 16.60
CA LYS A 196 13.56 -13.37 18.04
C LYS A 196 12.39 -13.99 18.81
N MET A 197 11.17 -13.94 18.23
CA MET A 197 10.01 -14.58 18.84
C MET A 197 10.20 -16.11 18.92
N ASP A 198 10.70 -16.71 17.84
CA ASP A 198 10.99 -18.16 17.81
C ASP A 198 12.11 -18.53 18.79
N LEU A 199 13.21 -17.77 18.80
CA LEU A 199 14.32 -18.02 19.74
C LEU A 199 13.88 -17.98 21.20
N ASN A 200 13.01 -17.06 21.58
CA ASN A 200 12.51 -16.95 22.95
C ASN A 200 11.61 -18.14 23.35
N SER A 201 11.13 -18.91 22.38
CA SER A 201 10.31 -20.10 22.60
C SER A 201 11.09 -21.42 22.57
N LEU A 202 12.37 -21.38 22.16
CA LEU A 202 13.21 -22.56 22.00
C LEU A 202 14.13 -22.79 23.23
N PRO A 203 14.50 -24.03 23.54
CA PRO A 203 15.51 -24.35 24.55
C PRO A 203 16.87 -23.77 24.16
N ASP A 204 17.66 -23.32 25.15
CA ASP A 204 18.98 -22.69 24.98
C ASP A 204 19.98 -23.50 24.13
N SER A 205 19.79 -24.82 24.04
CA SER A 205 20.66 -25.73 23.27
C SER A 205 20.59 -25.56 21.75
N ILE A 206 19.59 -24.81 21.23
CA ILE A 206 19.35 -24.65 19.77
C ILE A 206 19.85 -23.30 19.26
N LEU A 207 20.31 -22.42 20.16
CA LEU A 207 20.60 -21.00 19.87
C LEU A 207 21.84 -20.72 18.99
N SER A 208 22.59 -21.72 18.54
CA SER A 208 23.95 -21.55 17.99
C SER A 208 24.09 -21.63 16.46
N HIS A 209 23.01 -21.53 15.64
CA HIS A 209 23.15 -21.69 14.20
C HIS A 209 23.43 -20.40 13.43
N PRO A 210 24.66 -20.20 12.86
CA PRO A 210 25.01 -19.06 12.01
C PRO A 210 24.33 -19.09 10.63
N PHE A 211 23.67 -20.23 10.29
CA PHE A 211 23.05 -20.47 8.98
C PHE A 211 21.99 -19.45 8.56
N GLN A 212 21.31 -18.83 9.52
CA GLN A 212 20.17 -17.96 9.26
C GLN A 212 20.56 -16.55 8.82
N LYS A 213 21.70 -16.03 9.32
CA LYS A 213 22.24 -14.77 8.79
C LYS A 213 22.59 -14.89 7.32
N GLY A 214 23.05 -16.07 6.90
CA GLY A 214 23.35 -16.38 5.50
C GLY A 214 22.13 -16.35 4.59
N ILE A 215 20.98 -16.87 5.01
CA ILE A 215 19.74 -16.87 4.22
C ILE A 215 19.24 -15.44 4.00
N ILE A 216 19.24 -14.60 5.04
CA ILE A 216 18.81 -13.19 4.94
C ILE A 216 19.74 -12.42 3.99
N ILE A 217 21.06 -12.56 4.17
CA ILE A 217 22.06 -11.91 3.31
C ILE A 217 21.90 -12.40 1.87
N PHE A 218 21.74 -13.70 1.65
CA PHE A 218 21.55 -14.27 0.32
C PHE A 218 20.28 -13.74 -0.35
N SER A 219 19.15 -13.65 0.37
CA SER A 219 17.90 -13.12 -0.15
C SER A 219 18.02 -11.64 -0.55
N ILE A 220 18.74 -10.84 0.26
CA ILE A 220 19.03 -9.43 -0.07
C ILE A 220 19.93 -9.34 -1.30
N LEU A 221 21.00 -10.13 -1.36
CA LEU A 221 21.93 -10.13 -2.51
C LEU A 221 21.25 -10.57 -3.79
N LEU A 222 20.39 -11.60 -3.73
CA LEU A 222 19.60 -12.05 -4.86
C LEU A 222 18.65 -10.96 -5.36
N LEU A 223 17.98 -10.25 -4.47
CA LEU A 223 17.10 -9.14 -4.82
C LEU A 223 17.88 -8.00 -5.47
N VAL A 224 19.03 -7.63 -4.92
CA VAL A 224 19.94 -6.60 -5.48
C VAL A 224 20.45 -7.03 -6.85
N TYR A 225 20.86 -8.30 -7.01
CA TYR A 225 21.32 -8.84 -8.30
C TYR A 225 20.23 -8.78 -9.37
N VAL A 226 19.00 -9.20 -9.04
CA VAL A 226 17.85 -9.14 -9.96
C VAL A 226 17.60 -7.70 -10.41
N ILE A 227 17.62 -6.75 -9.46
CA ILE A 227 17.43 -5.32 -9.78
C ILE A 227 18.56 -4.80 -10.69
N PHE A 228 19.81 -5.13 -10.40
CA PHE A 228 20.95 -4.71 -11.22
C PHE A 228 20.96 -5.32 -12.63
N THR A 229 20.36 -6.51 -12.80
CA THR A 229 20.32 -7.19 -14.12
C THR A 229 19.18 -6.67 -15.00
N ILE A 230 18.18 -6.01 -14.39
CA ILE A 230 17.00 -5.49 -15.09
C ILE A 230 17.09 -3.96 -15.33
N LEU A 231 17.93 -3.24 -14.57
CA LEU A 231 18.25 -1.81 -14.79
C LEU A 231 19.35 -1.62 -15.80
#